data_fc1d7358956d751ad8a560f357001ee5
#
_entry.id   fc1d7358956d751ad8a560f357001ee5
#
_cell.length_a   1.000
_cell.length_b   1.000
_cell.length_c   1.000
_cell.angle_alpha   90.00
_cell.angle_beta   90.00
_cell.angle_gamma   90.00
#
_symmetry.space_group_name_H-M   'P 1'
#
loop_
_entity.id
_entity.type
_entity.pdbx_description
1 polymer ?
#
loop_
_entity_poly.entity_id
_entity_poly.type
_entity_poly.pdbx_seq_one_letter_code
_entity_poly.pdbx_strand_id
1 'polypeptide(L)'
;MVRSRLMLLSVLTIGLALLPADGFAQTRAQLIEGAKKEGQLILSWGTGTMGGIEGAAALEKAFNKTYGLNLQFKYTPGPAMPQFASRIIQEAKAGQPSSTDLFVGSENHVARMSLKSVDWSKIFNHITPAMIDFDNKVLIVTTRTPGFTYNSKMVVGKDIPQRVEDVLNPKWKGKIASTPYAASFDRLAMIWGEEKTTAFLEKFVTQVSGLIRCGEDDRIAAGEFAMLVFNCDLAAPQEAKDKGSPVDGQVFRDAGILSYWYVTVPSNARNPNAATLLAAFLLSKEGQDILYNTERSSSHLVKGTPMQKFVAEQEKRGVKFTSYSVSEVFKNAADHSRIRQKFQKILAGN
;
A
#
# COMPACT_ATOMS: atom_id res chain seq x y z
N MET A 1 20.02 78.90 43.35
CA MET A 1 19.93 78.82 41.87
C MET A 1 20.49 77.47 41.44
N VAL A 2 19.61 76.48 41.22
CA VAL A 2 20.00 75.15 40.76
C VAL A 2 19.34 74.92 39.43
N ARG A 3 20.13 74.84 38.35
CA ARG A 3 19.66 74.53 36.99
C ARG A 3 19.57 73.05 36.79
N SER A 4 18.34 72.56 36.69
CA SER A 4 18.03 71.17 36.30
C SER A 4 18.22 71.00 34.77
N ARG A 5 19.07 70.03 34.35
CA ARG A 5 19.23 69.62 32.95
C ARG A 5 18.35 68.41 32.73
N LEU A 6 17.31 68.54 31.94
CA LEU A 6 16.54 67.42 31.42
C LEU A 6 17.34 66.71 30.31
N MET A 7 17.66 65.44 30.51
CA MET A 7 18.19 64.54 29.49
C MET A 7 17.02 63.89 28.79
N LEU A 8 16.79 64.18 27.48
CA LEU A 8 15.86 63.41 26.63
C LEU A 8 16.53 62.11 26.23
N LEU A 9 15.99 60.99 26.71
CA LEU A 9 16.31 59.65 26.18
C LEU A 9 15.43 59.40 24.95
N SER A 10 16.04 59.40 23.76
CA SER A 10 15.39 58.94 22.50
C SER A 10 15.35 57.38 22.50
N VAL A 11 14.20 56.79 22.72
CA VAL A 11 13.98 55.35 22.54
C VAL A 11 13.82 55.06 21.06
N LEU A 12 14.85 54.46 20.43
CA LEU A 12 14.81 53.96 19.06
C LEU A 12 14.06 52.64 19.04
N THR A 13 12.77 52.62 18.73
CA THR A 13 11.98 51.42 18.49
C THR A 13 12.36 50.82 17.11
N ILE A 14 13.20 49.76 17.16
CA ILE A 14 13.44 48.91 16.01
C ILE A 14 12.17 48.09 15.75
N GLY A 15 11.36 48.52 14.79
CA GLY A 15 10.23 47.73 14.33
C GLY A 15 10.74 46.48 13.59
N LEU A 16 10.67 45.35 14.28
CA LEU A 16 10.87 44.03 13.70
C LEU A 16 9.67 43.79 12.75
N ALA A 17 9.82 44.05 11.45
CA ALA A 17 8.84 43.69 10.44
C ALA A 17 8.74 42.17 10.42
N LEU A 18 7.72 41.61 11.04
CA LEU A 18 7.26 40.25 10.82
C LEU A 18 6.76 40.17 9.35
N LEU A 19 7.65 39.78 8.44
CA LEU A 19 7.26 39.33 7.12
C LEU A 19 6.32 38.13 7.33
N PRO A 20 5.13 38.10 6.68
CA PRO A 20 4.32 36.91 6.70
C PRO A 20 5.18 35.79 6.09
N ALA A 21 5.34 34.72 6.84
CA ALA A 21 5.89 33.49 6.30
C ALA A 21 4.83 32.92 5.36
N ASP A 22 4.74 33.48 4.14
CA ASP A 22 4.08 32.81 3.03
C ASP A 22 4.76 31.44 2.91
N GLY A 23 4.01 30.39 3.21
CA GLY A 23 4.48 29.03 3.20
C GLY A 23 4.91 28.64 1.80
N PHE A 24 6.13 29.02 1.39
CA PHE A 24 6.73 28.54 0.16
C PHE A 24 6.77 27.02 0.22
N ALA A 25 6.04 26.37 -0.69
CA ALA A 25 6.11 24.93 -0.86
C ALA A 25 7.59 24.53 -0.95
N GLN A 26 8.00 23.58 -0.13
CA GLN A 26 9.38 23.10 -0.04
C GLN A 26 9.82 22.60 -1.43
N THR A 27 10.94 23.10 -1.93
CA THR A 27 11.46 22.68 -3.23
C THR A 27 12.23 21.35 -3.14
N ARG A 28 12.38 20.64 -4.27
CA ARG A 28 13.21 19.43 -4.34
C ARG A 28 14.66 19.69 -3.87
N ALA A 29 15.24 20.83 -4.22
CA ALA A 29 16.59 21.20 -3.79
C ALA A 29 16.69 21.37 -2.27
N GLN A 30 15.69 22.01 -1.65
CA GLN A 30 15.62 22.14 -0.19
C GLN A 30 15.48 20.78 0.51
N LEU A 31 14.70 19.85 -0.07
CA LEU A 31 14.60 18.48 0.44
C LEU A 31 15.95 17.75 0.38
N ILE A 32 16.69 17.86 -0.73
CA ILE A 32 18.01 17.25 -0.88
C ILE A 32 19.00 17.82 0.14
N GLU A 33 19.05 19.12 0.31
CA GLU A 33 19.93 19.75 1.32
C GLU A 33 19.50 19.40 2.76
N GLY A 34 18.21 19.29 3.02
CA GLY A 34 17.69 18.81 4.29
C GLY A 34 18.10 17.36 4.56
N ALA A 35 17.91 16.48 3.60
CA ALA A 35 18.28 15.06 3.69
C ALA A 35 19.79 14.90 3.91
N LYS A 36 20.62 15.69 3.23
CA LYS A 36 22.07 15.69 3.42
C LYS A 36 22.46 16.01 4.87
N LYS A 37 21.77 16.96 5.50
CA LYS A 37 21.98 17.30 6.92
C LYS A 37 21.48 16.20 7.87
N GLU A 38 20.39 15.51 7.51
CA GLU A 38 19.84 14.38 8.26
C GLU A 38 20.79 13.17 8.26
N GLY A 39 21.50 12.91 7.17
CA GLY A 39 22.58 11.93 7.05
C GLY A 39 22.16 10.47 7.13
N GLN A 40 20.88 10.18 7.42
CA GLN A 40 20.36 8.83 7.60
C GLN A 40 18.86 8.76 7.33
N LEU A 41 18.35 7.53 7.18
CA LEU A 41 16.93 7.17 7.26
C LEU A 41 16.75 6.02 8.24
N ILE A 42 15.81 6.16 9.15
CA ILE A 42 15.40 5.10 10.06
C ILE A 42 14.17 4.43 9.44
N LEU A 43 14.31 3.16 9.06
CA LEU A 43 13.29 2.45 8.32
C LEU A 43 12.89 1.17 9.04
N SER A 44 11.59 0.91 9.11
CA SER A 44 11.05 -0.34 9.61
C SER A 44 9.78 -0.69 8.85
N TRP A 45 9.70 -1.92 8.37
CA TRP A 45 8.52 -2.53 7.78
C TRP A 45 8.58 -4.03 7.95
N GLY A 46 7.47 -4.73 7.67
CA GLY A 46 7.38 -6.19 7.84
C GLY A 46 8.42 -6.93 6.98
N THR A 47 8.88 -8.06 7.49
CA THR A 47 9.77 -8.97 6.76
C THR A 47 9.16 -9.31 5.40
N GLY A 48 9.90 -9.10 4.32
CA GLY A 48 9.43 -9.29 2.95
C GLY A 48 8.70 -8.10 2.32
N THR A 49 8.22 -7.13 3.11
CA THR A 49 7.67 -5.88 2.57
C THR A 49 8.81 -5.04 1.99
N MET A 50 8.59 -4.40 0.83
CA MET A 50 9.61 -3.59 0.13
C MET A 50 10.92 -4.38 -0.12
N GLY A 51 10.84 -5.71 -0.25
CA GLY A 51 11.99 -6.60 -0.42
C GLY A 51 12.82 -6.84 0.85
N GLY A 52 12.33 -6.43 2.03
CA GLY A 52 13.01 -6.65 3.31
C GLY A 52 14.42 -6.02 3.37
N ILE A 53 15.40 -6.77 3.89
CA ILE A 53 16.80 -6.30 4.03
C ILE A 53 17.43 -6.07 2.65
N GLU A 54 17.22 -6.98 1.72
CA GLU A 54 17.77 -6.90 0.37
C GLU A 54 17.19 -5.69 -0.40
N GLY A 55 15.87 -5.50 -0.31
CA GLY A 55 15.19 -4.34 -0.89
C GLY A 55 15.68 -3.03 -0.30
N ALA A 56 15.84 -2.94 1.03
CA ALA A 56 16.36 -1.75 1.69
C ALA A 56 17.77 -1.40 1.22
N ALA A 57 18.66 -2.38 1.08
CA ALA A 57 20.01 -2.16 0.59
C ALA A 57 20.05 -1.72 -0.89
N ALA A 58 19.21 -2.33 -1.73
CA ALA A 58 19.09 -1.92 -3.14
C ALA A 58 18.54 -0.50 -3.27
N LEU A 59 17.53 -0.15 -2.47
CA LEU A 59 16.94 1.19 -2.41
C LEU A 59 17.96 2.22 -1.94
N GLU A 60 18.75 1.95 -0.89
CA GLU A 60 19.81 2.85 -0.39
C GLU A 60 20.79 3.21 -1.50
N LYS A 61 21.32 2.20 -2.18
CA LYS A 61 22.30 2.38 -3.25
C LYS A 61 21.76 3.24 -4.39
N ALA A 62 20.58 2.92 -4.88
CA ALA A 62 19.97 3.61 -6.00
C ALA A 62 19.51 5.04 -5.63
N PHE A 63 18.93 5.19 -4.45
CA PHE A 63 18.50 6.48 -3.90
C PHE A 63 19.69 7.45 -3.76
N ASN A 64 20.76 7.02 -3.12
CA ASN A 64 21.97 7.82 -2.94
C ASN A 64 22.57 8.26 -4.29
N LYS A 65 22.63 7.34 -5.26
CA LYS A 65 23.08 7.65 -6.62
C LYS A 65 22.18 8.70 -7.30
N THR A 66 20.87 8.54 -7.20
CA THR A 66 19.89 9.40 -7.88
C THR A 66 19.89 10.85 -7.35
N TYR A 67 20.10 11.02 -6.05
CA TYR A 67 20.08 12.35 -5.41
C TYR A 67 21.47 12.91 -5.10
N GLY A 68 22.57 12.19 -5.40
CA GLY A 68 23.93 12.60 -5.06
C GLY A 68 24.15 12.68 -3.55
N LEU A 69 23.58 11.75 -2.79
CA LEU A 69 23.62 11.68 -1.34
C LEU A 69 24.51 10.53 -0.86
N ASN A 70 24.80 10.50 0.42
CA ASN A 70 25.49 9.42 1.11
C ASN A 70 24.79 9.11 2.44
N LEU A 71 23.48 8.83 2.37
CA LEU A 71 22.66 8.50 3.54
C LEU A 71 22.83 7.04 3.90
N GLN A 72 22.73 6.74 5.20
CA GLN A 72 22.62 5.37 5.70
C GLN A 72 21.15 5.01 5.92
N PHE A 73 20.68 3.91 5.33
CA PHE A 73 19.39 3.34 5.62
C PHE A 73 19.50 2.38 6.80
N LYS A 74 19.08 2.85 7.98
CA LYS A 74 19.03 2.02 9.20
C LYS A 74 17.74 1.22 9.19
N TYR A 75 17.71 0.15 8.40
CA TYR A 75 16.56 -0.74 8.31
C TYR A 75 16.56 -1.78 9.42
N THR A 76 15.41 -1.94 10.07
CA THR A 76 15.15 -3.02 11.04
C THR A 76 13.82 -3.68 10.70
N PRO A 77 13.78 -5.02 10.51
CA PRO A 77 12.53 -5.73 10.34
C PRO A 77 11.54 -5.40 11.46
N GLY A 78 10.37 -4.93 11.07
CA GLY A 78 9.32 -4.51 11.99
C GLY A 78 8.39 -5.64 12.40
N PRO A 79 7.54 -5.41 13.40
CA PRO A 79 6.45 -6.32 13.77
C PRO A 79 5.39 -6.35 12.67
N ALA A 80 4.35 -7.17 12.88
CA ALA A 80 3.19 -7.19 11.99
C ALA A 80 2.59 -5.77 11.86
N MET A 81 2.18 -5.42 10.65
CA MET A 81 1.75 -4.06 10.28
C MET A 81 0.72 -3.42 11.24
N PRO A 82 -0.33 -4.12 11.72
CA PRO A 82 -1.28 -3.51 12.66
C PRO A 82 -0.64 -3.08 13.97
N GLN A 83 0.30 -3.87 14.50
CA GLN A 83 1.04 -3.55 15.72
C GLN A 83 1.98 -2.37 15.50
N PHE A 84 2.64 -2.33 14.35
CA PHE A 84 3.55 -1.25 14.00
C PHE A 84 2.81 0.08 13.81
N ALA A 85 1.68 0.05 13.10
CA ALA A 85 0.81 1.22 12.95
C ALA A 85 0.34 1.77 14.31
N SER A 86 -0.10 0.89 15.22
CA SER A 86 -0.53 1.27 16.56
C SER A 86 0.60 1.92 17.36
N ARG A 87 1.83 1.41 17.24
CA ARG A 87 3.02 1.99 17.89
C ARG A 87 3.28 3.41 17.39
N ILE A 88 3.32 3.64 16.08
CA ILE A 88 3.56 4.98 15.51
C ILE A 88 2.49 5.99 15.95
N ILE A 89 1.23 5.55 16.00
CA ILE A 89 0.12 6.39 16.51
C ILE A 89 0.33 6.77 17.97
N GLN A 90 0.80 5.85 18.82
CA GLN A 90 1.08 6.10 20.23
C GLN A 90 2.29 7.03 20.39
N GLU A 91 3.35 6.82 19.63
CA GLU A 91 4.54 7.69 19.62
C GLU A 91 4.17 9.15 19.28
N ALA A 92 3.34 9.34 18.24
CA ALA A 92 2.87 10.68 17.87
C ALA A 92 2.01 11.33 18.95
N LYS A 93 1.09 10.57 19.60
CA LYS A 93 0.26 11.07 20.71
C LYS A 93 1.08 11.44 21.94
N ALA A 94 2.17 10.73 22.18
CA ALA A 94 3.09 10.99 23.29
C ALA A 94 4.12 12.09 22.98
N GLY A 95 4.08 12.71 21.79
CA GLY A 95 5.08 13.70 21.38
C GLY A 95 6.49 13.10 21.19
N GLN A 96 6.59 11.78 21.04
CA GLN A 96 7.85 11.09 20.82
C GLN A 96 8.18 11.02 19.33
N PRO A 97 9.45 11.03 18.95
CA PRO A 97 9.85 10.79 17.56
C PRO A 97 9.39 9.41 17.08
N SER A 98 8.97 9.33 15.81
CA SER A 98 8.56 8.06 15.21
C SER A 98 9.70 7.05 15.16
N SER A 99 9.35 5.78 15.35
CA SER A 99 10.28 4.65 15.21
C SER A 99 10.62 4.31 13.75
N THR A 100 9.98 4.98 12.79
CA THR A 100 10.32 4.94 11.37
C THR A 100 10.11 6.30 10.72
N ASP A 101 10.94 6.67 9.76
CA ASP A 101 10.79 7.91 9.01
C ASP A 101 9.82 7.77 7.84
N LEU A 102 9.63 6.54 7.35
CA LEU A 102 8.69 6.20 6.30
C LEU A 102 7.84 5.02 6.76
N PHE A 103 6.52 5.16 6.72
CA PHE A 103 5.59 4.06 6.99
C PHE A 103 5.05 3.50 5.67
N VAL A 104 4.95 2.17 5.61
CA VAL A 104 4.33 1.43 4.51
C VAL A 104 3.14 0.66 5.04
N GLY A 105 1.96 0.83 4.44
CA GLY A 105 0.77 0.13 4.91
C GLY A 105 -0.45 0.27 4.04
N SER A 106 -1.53 -0.43 4.42
CA SER A 106 -2.81 -0.32 3.77
C SER A 106 -3.61 0.89 4.26
N GLU A 107 -4.69 1.20 3.54
CA GLU A 107 -5.63 2.28 3.83
C GLU A 107 -6.10 2.33 5.29
N ASN A 108 -6.41 1.18 5.88
CA ASN A 108 -6.90 1.07 7.26
C ASN A 108 -5.87 1.50 8.31
N HIS A 109 -4.59 1.43 7.98
CA HIS A 109 -3.49 1.82 8.87
C HIS A 109 -3.20 3.30 8.76
N VAL A 110 -2.98 3.78 7.53
CA VAL A 110 -2.58 5.19 7.29
C VAL A 110 -3.67 6.19 7.66
N ALA A 111 -4.95 5.83 7.49
CA ALA A 111 -6.09 6.69 7.80
C ALA A 111 -6.14 7.21 9.26
N ARG A 112 -5.49 6.52 10.20
CA ARG A 112 -5.50 6.85 11.63
C ARG A 112 -4.21 7.50 12.14
N MET A 113 -3.25 7.73 11.24
CA MET A 113 -1.95 8.29 11.60
C MET A 113 -1.93 9.81 11.49
N SER A 114 -1.08 10.46 12.29
CA SER A 114 -0.68 11.83 12.06
C SER A 114 0.43 11.87 11.01
N LEU A 115 0.14 12.46 9.85
CA LEU A 115 0.97 12.38 8.66
C LEU A 115 1.36 13.76 8.16
N LYS A 116 2.55 13.86 7.57
CA LYS A 116 3.01 15.05 6.86
C LYS A 116 2.27 15.18 5.53
N SER A 117 1.72 16.37 5.25
CA SER A 117 1.21 16.71 3.92
C SER A 117 2.36 17.27 3.06
N VAL A 118 2.40 16.90 1.79
CA VAL A 118 3.46 17.28 0.85
C VAL A 118 2.85 17.61 -0.50
N ASP A 119 3.25 18.72 -1.12
CA ASP A 119 2.85 19.11 -2.48
C ASP A 119 3.55 18.25 -3.55
N TRP A 120 3.30 16.93 -3.54
CA TRP A 120 4.03 15.93 -4.31
C TRP A 120 4.21 16.26 -5.79
N SER A 121 3.12 16.56 -6.49
CA SER A 121 3.16 16.83 -7.94
C SER A 121 3.82 18.16 -8.29
N LYS A 122 3.89 19.12 -7.36
CA LYS A 122 4.64 20.37 -7.55
C LYS A 122 6.15 20.18 -7.38
N ILE A 123 6.54 19.23 -6.48
CA ILE A 123 7.95 18.98 -6.15
C ILE A 123 8.55 17.93 -7.11
N PHE A 124 7.76 16.95 -7.53
CA PHE A 124 8.24 15.78 -8.29
C PHE A 124 7.42 15.57 -9.56
N ASN A 125 7.98 15.92 -10.71
CA ASN A 125 7.29 15.88 -12.01
C ASN A 125 6.78 14.50 -12.43
N HIS A 126 7.31 13.41 -11.86
CA HIS A 126 6.87 12.04 -12.16
C HIS A 126 5.70 11.58 -11.29
N ILE A 127 5.33 12.34 -10.24
CA ILE A 127 4.18 12.04 -9.39
C ILE A 127 2.94 12.73 -9.95
N THR A 128 1.98 11.92 -10.38
CA THR A 128 0.70 12.39 -10.91
C THR A 128 -0.37 12.45 -9.81
N PRO A 129 -1.44 13.23 -9.98
CA PRO A 129 -2.54 13.27 -9.02
C PRO A 129 -3.15 11.89 -8.70
N ALA A 130 -3.17 10.96 -9.67
CA ALA A 130 -3.67 9.60 -9.48
C ALA A 130 -2.83 8.76 -8.49
N MET A 131 -1.58 9.15 -8.24
CA MET A 131 -0.68 8.48 -7.29
C MET A 131 -0.83 9.01 -5.87
N ILE A 132 -1.62 10.07 -5.66
CA ILE A 132 -1.74 10.80 -4.40
C ILE A 132 -3.11 10.53 -3.81
N ASP A 133 -3.18 10.32 -2.49
CA ASP A 133 -4.43 10.14 -1.76
C ASP A 133 -4.38 10.87 -0.40
N PHE A 134 -5.50 10.92 0.30
CA PHE A 134 -5.65 11.41 1.67
C PHE A 134 -5.02 12.80 1.91
N ASP A 135 -5.52 13.81 1.19
CA ASP A 135 -5.11 15.23 1.32
C ASP A 135 -3.59 15.43 1.18
N ASN A 136 -3.00 14.85 0.15
CA ASN A 136 -1.55 14.90 -0.13
C ASN A 136 -0.66 14.26 0.97
N LYS A 137 -1.20 13.37 1.80
CA LYS A 137 -0.46 12.75 2.90
C LYS A 137 0.12 11.39 2.57
N VAL A 138 -0.40 10.73 1.53
CA VAL A 138 0.04 9.38 1.16
C VAL A 138 0.26 9.25 -0.34
N LEU A 139 1.16 8.36 -0.73
CA LEU A 139 1.40 7.95 -2.12
C LEU A 139 1.07 6.47 -2.29
N ILE A 140 0.44 6.12 -3.42
CA ILE A 140 0.13 4.75 -3.82
C ILE A 140 1.39 4.12 -4.42
N VAL A 141 2.13 3.34 -3.62
CA VAL A 141 3.46 2.82 -4.01
C VAL A 141 3.37 1.51 -4.77
N THR A 142 2.47 0.60 -4.37
CA THR A 142 2.21 -0.65 -5.11
C THR A 142 0.73 -0.93 -5.21
N THR A 143 0.37 -1.72 -6.20
CA THR A 143 -0.99 -2.16 -6.48
C THR A 143 -1.06 -3.67 -6.37
N ARG A 144 -2.11 -4.17 -5.76
CA ARG A 144 -2.44 -5.59 -5.66
C ARG A 144 -3.80 -5.84 -6.28
N THR A 145 -3.95 -6.98 -6.90
CA THR A 145 -5.21 -7.40 -7.52
C THR A 145 -5.63 -8.74 -6.93
N PRO A 146 -6.54 -8.75 -5.94
CA PRO A 146 -7.18 -9.98 -5.52
C PRO A 146 -7.85 -10.67 -6.71
N GLY A 147 -7.74 -11.99 -6.76
CA GLY A 147 -8.30 -12.77 -7.85
C GLY A 147 -8.37 -14.25 -7.45
N PHE A 148 -8.21 -15.13 -8.43
CA PHE A 148 -8.11 -16.57 -8.16
C PHE A 148 -6.87 -17.14 -8.86
N THR A 149 -6.23 -18.07 -8.16
CA THR A 149 -5.15 -18.91 -8.71
C THR A 149 -5.74 -20.27 -9.03
N TYR A 150 -5.35 -20.87 -10.14
CA TYR A 150 -5.82 -22.19 -10.52
C TYR A 150 -4.70 -23.06 -11.09
N ASN A 151 -4.86 -24.37 -10.92
CA ASN A 151 -3.98 -25.34 -11.57
C ASN A 151 -4.33 -25.45 -13.06
N SER A 152 -3.40 -25.05 -13.94
CA SER A 152 -3.61 -24.97 -15.39
C SER A 152 -3.76 -26.33 -16.08
N LYS A 153 -3.48 -27.47 -15.36
CA LYS A 153 -3.74 -28.81 -15.85
C LYS A 153 -5.13 -29.32 -15.46
N MET A 154 -5.73 -28.79 -14.40
CA MET A 154 -7.03 -29.20 -13.87
C MET A 154 -8.17 -28.29 -14.35
N VAL A 155 -7.88 -27.02 -14.58
CA VAL A 155 -8.86 -25.99 -14.95
C VAL A 155 -8.46 -25.44 -16.31
N VAL A 156 -9.15 -25.85 -17.37
CA VAL A 156 -8.76 -25.58 -18.76
C VAL A 156 -9.90 -24.98 -19.58
N GLY A 157 -9.58 -24.11 -20.50
CA GLY A 157 -10.51 -23.59 -21.49
C GLY A 157 -11.76 -22.95 -20.90
N LYS A 158 -12.95 -23.45 -21.24
CA LYS A 158 -14.25 -22.95 -20.76
C LYS A 158 -14.50 -23.17 -19.26
N ASP A 159 -13.68 -23.99 -18.63
CA ASP A 159 -13.77 -24.27 -17.19
C ASP A 159 -13.12 -23.20 -16.33
N ILE A 160 -12.31 -22.33 -16.93
CA ILE A 160 -11.71 -21.19 -16.21
C ILE A 160 -12.81 -20.20 -15.84
N PRO A 161 -13.06 -19.94 -14.56
CA PRO A 161 -14.09 -19.00 -14.12
C PRO A 161 -13.91 -17.61 -14.73
N GLN A 162 -14.99 -16.99 -15.17
CA GLN A 162 -14.99 -15.62 -15.67
C GLN A 162 -15.65 -14.67 -14.68
N ARG A 163 -16.65 -15.15 -13.94
CA ARG A 163 -17.40 -14.41 -12.91
C ARG A 163 -17.26 -15.10 -11.58
N VAL A 164 -17.46 -14.34 -10.53
CA VAL A 164 -17.35 -14.87 -9.14
C VAL A 164 -18.29 -16.06 -8.92
N GLU A 165 -19.52 -16.00 -9.43
CA GLU A 165 -20.51 -17.08 -9.22
C GLU A 165 -20.17 -18.38 -9.98
N ASP A 166 -19.27 -18.37 -10.95
CA ASP A 166 -18.85 -19.57 -11.68
C ASP A 166 -18.18 -20.60 -10.76
N VAL A 167 -17.61 -20.16 -9.63
CA VAL A 167 -17.01 -21.05 -8.64
C VAL A 167 -18.05 -21.84 -7.84
N LEU A 168 -19.33 -21.48 -7.93
CA LEU A 168 -20.44 -22.22 -7.31
C LEU A 168 -20.90 -23.41 -8.15
N ASN A 169 -20.34 -23.62 -9.35
CA ASN A 169 -20.66 -24.77 -10.15
C ASN A 169 -20.39 -26.07 -9.36
N PRO A 170 -21.35 -27.01 -9.27
CA PRO A 170 -21.22 -28.25 -8.48
C PRO A 170 -19.98 -29.08 -8.79
N LYS A 171 -19.43 -28.98 -10.00
CA LYS A 171 -18.17 -29.69 -10.37
C LYS A 171 -16.97 -29.29 -9.52
N TRP A 172 -17.02 -28.11 -8.87
CA TRP A 172 -15.95 -27.56 -8.02
C TRP A 172 -16.10 -27.93 -6.54
N LYS A 173 -17.25 -28.51 -6.15
CA LYS A 173 -17.49 -28.87 -4.76
C LYS A 173 -16.42 -29.81 -4.23
N GLY A 174 -15.78 -29.39 -3.13
CA GLY A 174 -14.70 -30.16 -2.50
C GLY A 174 -13.35 -30.07 -3.23
N LYS A 175 -13.21 -29.22 -4.28
CA LYS A 175 -11.99 -29.09 -5.08
C LYS A 175 -11.37 -27.69 -5.02
N ILE A 176 -11.98 -26.76 -4.31
CA ILE A 176 -11.50 -25.38 -4.22
C ILE A 176 -11.10 -25.01 -2.81
N ALA A 177 -10.06 -24.20 -2.70
CA ALA A 177 -9.65 -23.54 -1.48
C ALA A 177 -10.05 -22.07 -1.50
N SER A 178 -10.12 -21.45 -0.33
CA SER A 178 -10.19 -20.01 -0.16
C SER A 178 -9.21 -19.55 0.93
N THR A 179 -9.11 -18.24 1.14
CA THR A 179 -8.32 -17.71 2.25
C THR A 179 -9.19 -17.54 3.50
N PRO A 180 -8.61 -17.63 4.72
CA PRO A 180 -9.34 -17.41 5.96
C PRO A 180 -9.63 -15.91 6.22
N TYR A 181 -9.42 -15.04 5.22
CA TYR A 181 -9.46 -13.58 5.39
C TYR A 181 -10.74 -12.98 4.80
N ALA A 182 -11.57 -12.41 5.66
CA ALA A 182 -12.78 -11.70 5.23
C ALA A 182 -12.51 -10.42 4.42
N ALA A 183 -11.26 -9.96 4.36
CA ALA A 183 -10.90 -8.72 3.67
C ALA A 183 -11.17 -8.73 2.15
N SER A 184 -11.13 -9.89 1.49
CA SER A 184 -11.47 -9.99 0.07
C SER A 184 -12.98 -9.91 -0.16
N PHE A 185 -13.76 -10.39 0.80
CA PHE A 185 -15.24 -10.39 0.72
C PHE A 185 -15.84 -9.06 1.16
N ASP A 186 -15.24 -8.32 2.10
CA ASP A 186 -15.68 -6.97 2.42
C ASP A 186 -15.50 -6.02 1.23
N ARG A 187 -14.42 -6.17 0.48
CA ARG A 187 -14.21 -5.44 -0.79
C ARG A 187 -15.20 -5.86 -1.89
N LEU A 188 -15.52 -7.15 -1.99
CA LEU A 188 -16.57 -7.61 -2.89
C LEU A 188 -17.93 -6.99 -2.52
N ALA A 189 -18.23 -6.87 -1.23
CA ALA A 189 -19.45 -6.21 -0.76
C ALA A 189 -19.53 -4.73 -1.13
N MET A 190 -18.40 -4.06 -1.31
CA MET A 190 -18.38 -2.69 -1.81
C MET A 190 -18.78 -2.59 -3.30
N ILE A 191 -18.58 -3.66 -4.09
CA ILE A 191 -18.99 -3.74 -5.50
C ILE A 191 -20.41 -4.27 -5.64
N TRP A 192 -20.75 -5.34 -4.93
CA TRP A 192 -21.99 -6.08 -5.08
C TRP A 192 -23.10 -5.68 -4.09
N GLY A 193 -22.75 -4.98 -3.01
CA GLY A 193 -23.57 -4.79 -1.84
C GLY A 193 -23.44 -5.94 -0.83
N GLU A 194 -23.70 -5.63 0.44
CA GLU A 194 -23.57 -6.59 1.54
C GLU A 194 -24.49 -7.81 1.39
N GLU A 195 -25.74 -7.59 1.01
CA GLU A 195 -26.76 -8.65 0.91
C GLU A 195 -26.37 -9.71 -0.13
N LYS A 196 -26.04 -9.28 -1.36
CA LYS A 196 -25.62 -10.20 -2.42
C LYS A 196 -24.34 -10.95 -2.06
N THR A 197 -23.38 -10.26 -1.46
CA THR A 197 -22.11 -10.87 -1.04
C THR A 197 -22.33 -11.87 0.08
N THR A 198 -23.24 -11.60 1.03
CA THR A 198 -23.61 -12.56 2.08
C THR A 198 -24.20 -13.82 1.48
N ALA A 199 -25.19 -13.69 0.61
CA ALA A 199 -25.86 -14.82 -0.04
C ALA A 199 -24.90 -15.66 -0.89
N PHE A 200 -23.93 -15.02 -1.54
CA PHE A 200 -22.84 -15.72 -2.23
C PHE A 200 -21.95 -16.47 -1.24
N LEU A 201 -21.48 -15.81 -0.19
CA LEU A 201 -20.52 -16.38 0.75
C LEU A 201 -21.08 -17.60 1.49
N GLU A 202 -22.36 -17.58 1.90
CA GLU A 202 -23.07 -18.71 2.51
C GLU A 202 -23.08 -19.96 1.61
N LYS A 203 -23.28 -19.79 0.29
CA LYS A 203 -23.17 -20.86 -0.69
C LYS A 203 -21.71 -21.28 -0.91
N PHE A 204 -20.81 -20.31 -1.00
CA PHE A 204 -19.41 -20.52 -1.32
C PHE A 204 -18.69 -21.37 -0.27
N VAL A 205 -18.93 -21.15 1.03
CA VAL A 205 -18.32 -21.93 2.09
C VAL A 205 -18.68 -23.42 2.03
N THR A 206 -19.84 -23.77 1.44
CA THR A 206 -20.24 -25.17 1.22
C THR A 206 -19.50 -25.85 0.07
N GLN A 207 -18.84 -25.08 -0.80
CA GLN A 207 -18.03 -25.57 -1.92
C GLN A 207 -16.56 -25.76 -1.53
N VAL A 208 -16.09 -24.97 -0.55
CA VAL A 208 -14.69 -24.90 -0.14
C VAL A 208 -14.31 -26.14 0.65
N SER A 209 -13.17 -26.75 0.32
CA SER A 209 -12.61 -27.90 1.03
C SER A 209 -11.41 -27.56 1.90
N GLY A 210 -10.88 -26.34 1.80
CA GLY A 210 -9.76 -25.90 2.62
C GLY A 210 -9.63 -24.37 2.70
N LEU A 211 -9.17 -23.88 3.83
CA LEU A 211 -8.74 -22.49 4.01
C LEU A 211 -7.22 -22.48 4.07
N ILE A 212 -6.59 -21.83 3.09
CA ILE A 212 -5.15 -21.73 2.96
C ILE A 212 -4.70 -20.27 2.94
N ARG A 213 -3.44 -20.00 3.25
CA ARG A 213 -2.91 -18.65 3.29
C ARG A 213 -2.63 -18.13 1.88
N CYS A 214 -2.63 -16.81 1.73
CA CYS A 214 -2.11 -16.18 0.52
C CYS A 214 -0.64 -16.58 0.32
N GLY A 215 -0.29 -16.95 -0.92
CA GLY A 215 1.06 -17.38 -1.27
C GLY A 215 1.32 -18.88 -1.10
N GLU A 216 0.35 -19.68 -0.61
CA GLU A 216 0.43 -21.16 -0.62
C GLU A 216 0.02 -21.72 -2.00
N ASP A 217 0.45 -21.07 -3.08
CA ASP A 217 0.13 -21.44 -4.46
C ASP A 217 0.80 -22.75 -4.90
N ASP A 218 1.81 -23.22 -4.19
CA ASP A 218 2.44 -24.52 -4.35
C ASP A 218 1.44 -25.69 -4.13
N ARG A 219 0.46 -25.53 -3.24
CA ARG A 219 -0.61 -26.51 -3.02
C ARG A 219 -1.56 -26.60 -4.23
N ILE A 220 -1.76 -25.45 -4.90
CA ILE A 220 -2.51 -25.43 -6.17
C ILE A 220 -1.69 -26.09 -7.27
N ALA A 221 -0.39 -25.78 -7.34
CA ALA A 221 0.53 -26.41 -8.31
C ALA A 221 0.59 -27.93 -8.16
N ALA A 222 0.60 -28.43 -6.93
CA ALA A 222 0.59 -29.85 -6.61
C ALA A 222 -0.74 -30.56 -6.93
N GLY A 223 -1.82 -29.80 -7.20
CA GLY A 223 -3.15 -30.34 -7.50
C GLY A 223 -3.95 -30.77 -6.27
N GLU A 224 -3.56 -30.32 -5.07
CA GLU A 224 -4.35 -30.54 -3.85
C GLU A 224 -5.73 -29.87 -3.98
N PHE A 225 -5.75 -28.67 -4.56
CA PHE A 225 -6.96 -27.96 -4.95
C PHE A 225 -6.88 -27.55 -6.43
N ALA A 226 -8.02 -27.52 -7.08
CA ALA A 226 -8.10 -27.01 -8.46
C ALA A 226 -7.91 -25.49 -8.52
N MET A 227 -8.35 -24.77 -7.47
CA MET A 227 -8.28 -23.31 -7.40
C MET A 227 -8.14 -22.82 -5.96
N LEU A 228 -7.46 -21.68 -5.78
CA LEU A 228 -7.54 -20.79 -4.62
C LEU A 228 -8.37 -19.57 -5.02
N VAL A 229 -9.58 -19.46 -4.50
CA VAL A 229 -10.51 -18.37 -4.81
C VAL A 229 -10.31 -17.22 -3.81
N PHE A 230 -10.27 -16.00 -4.31
CA PHE A 230 -9.92 -14.78 -3.58
C PHE A 230 -8.51 -14.81 -2.97
N ASN A 231 -7.52 -15.26 -3.77
CA ASN A 231 -6.12 -15.03 -3.42
C ASN A 231 -5.86 -13.53 -3.25
N CYS A 232 -5.01 -13.17 -2.31
CA CYS A 232 -4.76 -11.77 -1.92
C CYS A 232 -4.07 -10.97 -3.01
N ASP A 233 -3.29 -11.65 -3.86
CA ASP A 233 -2.50 -11.05 -4.93
C ASP A 233 -2.22 -12.12 -6.00
N LEU A 234 -1.97 -11.69 -7.21
CA LEU A 234 -1.61 -12.55 -8.33
C LEU A 234 -0.13 -12.48 -8.73
N ALA A 235 0.71 -11.79 -7.95
CA ALA A 235 2.15 -11.71 -8.20
C ALA A 235 2.84 -13.06 -8.00
N ALA A 236 2.56 -13.75 -6.88
CA ALA A 236 3.16 -15.05 -6.57
C ALA A 236 2.77 -16.15 -7.57
N PRO A 237 1.49 -16.35 -7.96
CA PRO A 237 1.15 -17.31 -9.00
C PRO A 237 1.75 -16.95 -10.37
N GLN A 238 1.89 -15.67 -10.71
CA GLN A 238 2.56 -15.27 -11.94
C GLN A 238 4.05 -15.64 -11.92
N GLU A 239 4.74 -15.40 -10.81
CA GLU A 239 6.15 -15.81 -10.65
C GLU A 239 6.30 -17.34 -10.74
N ALA A 240 5.42 -18.09 -10.11
CA ALA A 240 5.43 -19.56 -10.18
C ALA A 240 5.20 -20.04 -11.61
N LYS A 241 4.26 -19.44 -12.35
CA LYS A 241 4.01 -19.71 -13.76
C LYS A 241 5.25 -19.44 -14.62
N ASP A 242 5.92 -18.31 -14.41
CA ASP A 242 7.13 -17.92 -15.14
C ASP A 242 8.28 -18.92 -14.91
N LYS A 243 8.29 -19.59 -13.76
CA LYS A 243 9.22 -20.68 -13.40
C LYS A 243 8.75 -22.07 -13.92
N GLY A 244 7.68 -22.14 -14.69
CA GLY A 244 7.16 -23.38 -15.27
C GLY A 244 6.22 -24.18 -14.36
N SER A 245 5.78 -23.62 -13.24
CA SER A 245 4.80 -24.24 -12.37
C SER A 245 3.41 -24.31 -13.07
N PRO A 246 2.61 -25.37 -12.89
CA PRO A 246 1.31 -25.52 -13.53
C PRO A 246 0.24 -24.68 -12.81
N VAL A 247 0.49 -23.40 -12.61
CA VAL A 247 -0.46 -22.45 -12.05
C VAL A 247 -0.67 -21.27 -12.99
N ASP A 248 -1.84 -20.65 -12.90
CA ASP A 248 -2.11 -19.35 -13.50
C ASP A 248 -3.05 -18.57 -12.60
N GLY A 249 -3.10 -17.25 -12.78
CA GLY A 249 -3.92 -16.36 -11.98
C GLY A 249 -4.75 -15.41 -12.83
N GLN A 250 -6.00 -15.19 -12.43
CA GLN A 250 -6.90 -14.26 -13.12
C GLN A 250 -7.77 -13.47 -12.15
N VAL A 251 -8.25 -12.32 -12.63
CA VAL A 251 -9.27 -11.50 -11.96
C VAL A 251 -10.64 -11.86 -12.54
N PHE A 252 -11.66 -11.95 -11.67
CA PHE A 252 -13.05 -12.10 -12.11
C PHE A 252 -13.52 -10.83 -12.82
N ARG A 253 -14.25 -10.97 -13.94
CA ARG A 253 -14.71 -9.82 -14.72
C ARG A 253 -15.66 -8.89 -13.95
N ASP A 254 -16.40 -9.44 -13.00
CA ASP A 254 -17.40 -8.75 -12.17
C ASP A 254 -16.91 -8.44 -10.74
N ALA A 255 -15.64 -8.66 -10.47
CA ALA A 255 -15.00 -8.36 -9.18
C ALA A 255 -13.55 -7.88 -9.37
N GLY A 256 -13.36 -6.93 -10.26
CA GLY A 256 -12.07 -6.25 -10.43
C GLY A 256 -11.80 -5.33 -9.24
N ILE A 257 -10.87 -5.73 -8.37
CA ILE A 257 -10.49 -4.97 -7.19
C ILE A 257 -9.03 -4.56 -7.32
N LEU A 258 -8.74 -3.26 -7.16
CA LEU A 258 -7.40 -2.77 -6.91
C LEU A 258 -7.28 -2.43 -5.43
N SER A 259 -6.32 -3.02 -4.77
CA SER A 259 -5.93 -2.65 -3.42
C SER A 259 -4.53 -2.09 -3.40
N TYR A 260 -4.27 -1.15 -2.52
CA TYR A 260 -3.04 -0.40 -2.55
C TYR A 260 -2.21 -0.57 -1.28
N TRP A 261 -0.91 -0.50 -1.48
CA TRP A 261 0.01 -0.17 -0.42
C TRP A 261 0.42 1.28 -0.58
N TYR A 262 0.38 1.97 0.53
CA TYR A 262 0.68 3.38 0.63
C TYR A 262 2.00 3.58 1.34
N VAL A 263 2.75 4.59 0.91
CA VAL A 263 3.87 5.14 1.67
C VAL A 263 3.51 6.51 2.18
N THR A 264 3.98 6.81 3.38
CA THR A 264 3.73 8.08 4.04
C THR A 264 4.85 8.45 5.01
N VAL A 265 4.99 9.74 5.26
CA VAL A 265 5.92 10.29 6.24
C VAL A 265 5.14 10.62 7.52
N PRO A 266 5.40 9.95 8.66
CA PRO A 266 4.83 10.33 9.94
C PRO A 266 5.14 11.80 10.26
N SER A 267 4.20 12.53 10.86
CA SER A 267 4.40 13.95 11.20
C SER A 267 5.53 14.18 12.20
N ASN A 268 5.86 13.15 12.98
CA ASN A 268 6.94 13.12 13.98
C ASN A 268 8.17 12.32 13.51
N ALA A 269 8.35 12.13 12.19
CA ALA A 269 9.55 11.53 11.61
C ALA A 269 10.81 12.29 12.01
N ARG A 270 11.91 11.58 12.26
CA ARG A 270 13.21 12.17 12.64
C ARG A 270 13.92 12.79 11.45
N ASN A 271 13.78 12.14 10.28
CA ASN A 271 14.46 12.51 9.03
C ASN A 271 13.42 12.76 7.91
N PRO A 272 12.56 13.79 8.06
CA PRO A 272 11.40 13.98 7.19
C PRO A 272 11.75 14.39 5.75
N ASN A 273 12.91 15.02 5.52
CA ASN A 273 13.33 15.40 4.18
C ASN A 273 13.77 14.17 3.37
N ALA A 274 14.63 13.35 3.96
CA ALA A 274 15.08 12.09 3.36
C ALA A 274 13.90 11.13 3.13
N ALA A 275 12.97 11.03 4.08
CA ALA A 275 11.76 10.22 3.95
C ALA A 275 10.85 10.70 2.82
N THR A 276 10.67 12.02 2.65
CA THR A 276 9.89 12.60 1.55
C THR A 276 10.53 12.28 0.19
N LEU A 277 11.86 12.40 0.08
CA LEU A 277 12.59 12.01 -1.14
C LEU A 277 12.46 10.51 -1.43
N LEU A 278 12.56 9.65 -0.40
CA LEU A 278 12.43 8.21 -0.59
C LEU A 278 11.01 7.83 -1.02
N ALA A 279 9.96 8.42 -0.41
CA ALA A 279 8.58 8.19 -0.82
C ALA A 279 8.37 8.51 -2.32
N ALA A 280 8.91 9.62 -2.78
CA ALA A 280 8.86 9.99 -4.20
C ALA A 280 9.71 9.08 -5.08
N PHE A 281 10.91 8.69 -4.63
CA PHE A 281 11.80 7.78 -5.36
C PHE A 281 11.16 6.43 -5.64
N LEU A 282 10.41 5.89 -4.67
CA LEU A 282 9.70 4.62 -4.82
C LEU A 282 8.70 4.62 -5.99
N LEU A 283 8.20 5.77 -6.41
CA LEU A 283 7.32 5.94 -7.58
C LEU A 283 8.08 6.28 -8.88
N SER A 284 9.41 6.38 -8.84
CA SER A 284 10.23 6.45 -10.05
C SER A 284 10.29 5.07 -10.73
N LYS A 285 10.68 5.06 -12.02
CA LYS A 285 10.88 3.79 -12.73
C LYS A 285 11.92 2.90 -12.04
N GLU A 286 13.03 3.48 -11.57
CA GLU A 286 14.10 2.76 -10.87
C GLU A 286 13.61 2.21 -9.52
N GLY A 287 12.87 3.00 -8.74
CA GLY A 287 12.27 2.53 -7.49
C GLY A 287 11.29 1.38 -7.71
N GLN A 288 10.44 1.46 -8.74
CA GLN A 288 9.51 0.39 -9.10
C GLN A 288 10.21 -0.87 -9.59
N ASP A 289 11.32 -0.75 -10.34
CA ASP A 289 12.10 -1.90 -10.78
C ASP A 289 12.75 -2.62 -9.59
N ILE A 290 13.23 -1.88 -8.59
CA ILE A 290 13.76 -2.46 -7.37
C ILE A 290 12.66 -3.23 -6.63
N LEU A 291 11.49 -2.62 -6.41
CA LEU A 291 10.36 -3.28 -5.75
C LEU A 291 9.94 -4.56 -6.50
N TYR A 292 9.87 -4.50 -7.82
CA TYR A 292 9.51 -5.67 -8.61
C TYR A 292 10.57 -6.79 -8.50
N ASN A 293 11.85 -6.44 -8.54
CA ASN A 293 12.92 -7.43 -8.48
C ASN A 293 13.06 -8.09 -7.11
N THR A 294 12.69 -7.39 -6.03
CA THR A 294 12.88 -7.86 -4.65
C THR A 294 11.61 -8.44 -4.01
N GLU A 295 10.41 -8.03 -4.44
CA GLU A 295 9.15 -8.55 -3.87
C GLU A 295 8.04 -8.78 -4.91
N ARG A 296 8.36 -8.69 -6.21
CA ARG A 296 7.38 -8.83 -7.32
C ARG A 296 6.22 -7.85 -7.28
N SER A 297 6.36 -6.76 -6.54
CA SER A 297 5.34 -5.71 -6.39
C SER A 297 5.65 -4.49 -7.25
N SER A 298 4.64 -3.89 -7.85
CA SER A 298 4.77 -2.61 -8.57
C SER A 298 3.42 -1.87 -8.60
N SER A 299 3.44 -0.59 -8.97
CA SER A 299 2.22 0.22 -9.12
C SER A 299 1.72 0.19 -10.57
N HIS A 300 0.42 -0.02 -10.78
CA HIS A 300 -0.20 0.12 -12.10
C HIS A 300 -0.21 1.58 -12.60
N LEU A 301 -0.01 2.53 -11.70
CA LEU A 301 0.01 3.97 -12.00
C LEU A 301 1.35 4.42 -12.60
N VAL A 302 2.41 3.62 -12.47
CA VAL A 302 3.72 3.94 -13.03
C VAL A 302 3.87 3.27 -14.39
N LYS A 303 4.15 4.08 -15.42
CA LYS A 303 4.25 3.62 -16.81
C LYS A 303 5.35 2.56 -17.00
N GLY A 304 5.01 1.50 -17.71
CA GLY A 304 5.94 0.43 -18.08
C GLY A 304 6.20 -0.61 -17.01
N THR A 305 5.53 -0.54 -15.85
CA THR A 305 5.64 -1.57 -14.80
C THR A 305 4.89 -2.86 -15.20
N PRO A 306 5.27 -4.00 -14.63
CA PRO A 306 4.53 -5.25 -14.82
C PRO A 306 3.07 -5.15 -14.40
N MET A 307 2.77 -4.48 -13.27
CA MET A 307 1.39 -4.31 -12.81
C MET A 307 0.55 -3.43 -13.75
N GLN A 308 1.13 -2.39 -14.37
CA GLN A 308 0.42 -1.60 -15.38
C GLN A 308 0.01 -2.47 -16.58
N LYS A 309 0.94 -3.30 -17.05
CA LYS A 309 0.67 -4.22 -18.18
C LYS A 309 -0.41 -5.23 -17.81
N PHE A 310 -0.32 -5.82 -16.62
CA PHE A 310 -1.31 -6.76 -16.11
C PHE A 310 -2.70 -6.15 -16.03
N VAL A 311 -2.86 -4.98 -15.39
CA VAL A 311 -4.16 -4.29 -15.29
C VAL A 311 -4.73 -4.00 -16.67
N ALA A 312 -3.93 -3.46 -17.60
CA ALA A 312 -4.36 -3.17 -18.96
C ALA A 312 -4.80 -4.45 -19.73
N GLU A 313 -4.15 -5.58 -19.48
CA GLU A 313 -4.55 -6.87 -20.04
C GLU A 313 -5.89 -7.36 -19.49
N GLN A 314 -6.10 -7.25 -18.18
CA GLN A 314 -7.38 -7.62 -17.57
C GLN A 314 -8.53 -6.70 -18.04
N GLU A 315 -8.27 -5.41 -18.21
CA GLU A 315 -9.25 -4.47 -18.79
C GLU A 315 -9.66 -4.85 -20.22
N LYS A 316 -8.70 -5.28 -21.06
CA LYS A 316 -9.00 -5.82 -22.41
C LYS A 316 -9.86 -7.08 -22.35
N ARG A 317 -9.77 -7.87 -21.28
CA ARG A 317 -10.66 -9.01 -21.02
C ARG A 317 -12.05 -8.62 -20.53
N GLY A 318 -12.30 -7.32 -20.31
CA GLY A 318 -13.58 -6.77 -19.83
C GLY A 318 -13.69 -6.67 -18.32
N VAL A 319 -12.59 -6.75 -17.57
CA VAL A 319 -12.56 -6.46 -16.12
C VAL A 319 -12.73 -4.95 -15.94
N LYS A 320 -13.67 -4.58 -15.09
CA LYS A 320 -13.81 -3.20 -14.60
C LYS A 320 -13.25 -3.14 -13.18
N PHE A 321 -12.16 -2.38 -13.03
CA PHE A 321 -11.53 -2.24 -11.74
C PHE A 321 -12.19 -1.17 -10.88
N THR A 322 -12.29 -1.46 -9.60
CA THR A 322 -12.72 -0.54 -8.53
C THR A 322 -11.63 -0.47 -7.48
N SER A 323 -11.38 0.72 -6.98
CA SER A 323 -10.47 0.97 -5.85
C SER A 323 -11.15 1.92 -4.87
N TYR A 324 -10.65 1.96 -3.66
CA TYR A 324 -11.15 2.83 -2.61
C TYR A 324 -10.01 3.71 -2.10
N SER A 325 -10.32 5.00 -1.95
CA SER A 325 -9.41 5.95 -1.33
C SER A 325 -9.29 5.70 0.18
N VAL A 326 -8.21 6.14 0.77
CA VAL A 326 -8.03 6.14 2.23
C VAL A 326 -9.18 6.91 2.92
N SER A 327 -9.62 8.02 2.33
CA SER A 327 -10.73 8.83 2.85
C SER A 327 -12.06 8.07 2.86
N GLU A 328 -12.37 7.32 1.80
CA GLU A 328 -13.61 6.51 1.73
C GLU A 328 -13.59 5.39 2.77
N VAL A 329 -12.49 4.67 2.88
CA VAL A 329 -12.32 3.60 3.88
C VAL A 329 -12.42 4.16 5.30
N PHE A 330 -11.84 5.34 5.55
CA PHE A 330 -11.92 5.99 6.85
C PHE A 330 -13.36 6.41 7.22
N LYS A 331 -14.08 7.05 6.29
CA LYS A 331 -15.48 7.46 6.50
C LYS A 331 -16.39 6.29 6.79
N ASN A 332 -16.16 5.14 6.15
CA ASN A 332 -16.99 3.94 6.26
C ASN A 332 -16.39 2.88 7.21
N ALA A 333 -15.41 3.24 8.04
CA ALA A 333 -14.64 2.29 8.84
C ALA A 333 -15.49 1.41 9.77
N ALA A 334 -16.57 1.96 10.34
CA ALA A 334 -17.47 1.21 11.22
C ALA A 334 -18.24 0.12 10.43
N ASP A 335 -18.78 0.47 9.27
CA ASP A 335 -19.51 -0.47 8.41
C ASP A 335 -18.57 -1.54 7.84
N HIS A 336 -17.39 -1.16 7.39
CA HIS A 336 -16.36 -2.12 6.96
C HIS A 336 -16.00 -3.11 8.07
N SER A 337 -15.82 -2.63 9.30
CA SER A 337 -15.52 -3.49 10.44
C SER A 337 -16.66 -4.47 10.75
N ARG A 338 -17.90 -3.98 10.73
CA ARG A 338 -19.10 -4.79 10.97
C ARG A 338 -19.27 -5.88 9.88
N ILE A 339 -19.17 -5.49 8.62
CA ILE A 339 -19.30 -6.41 7.47
C ILE A 339 -18.19 -7.46 7.53
N ARG A 340 -16.95 -7.05 7.79
CA ARG A 340 -15.80 -7.96 7.91
C ARG A 340 -15.99 -8.98 9.03
N GLN A 341 -16.47 -8.55 10.20
CA GLN A 341 -16.76 -9.46 11.31
C GLN A 341 -17.86 -10.46 10.96
N LYS A 342 -18.92 -10.03 10.28
CA LYS A 342 -19.98 -10.91 9.77
C LYS A 342 -19.41 -11.98 8.83
N PHE A 343 -18.65 -11.56 7.83
CA PHE A 343 -18.07 -12.48 6.85
C PHE A 343 -17.03 -13.42 7.49
N GLN A 344 -16.29 -12.94 8.49
CA GLN A 344 -15.35 -13.80 9.22
C GLN A 344 -16.06 -14.94 9.96
N LYS A 345 -17.26 -14.68 10.53
CA LYS A 345 -18.08 -15.72 11.16
C LYS A 345 -18.56 -16.75 10.12
N ILE A 346 -19.07 -16.30 8.98
CA ILE A 346 -19.52 -17.21 7.91
C ILE A 346 -18.37 -18.08 7.40
N LEU A 347 -17.16 -17.50 7.19
CA LEU A 347 -15.96 -18.25 6.78
C LEU A 347 -15.52 -19.29 7.83
N ALA A 348 -15.74 -19.00 9.09
CA ALA A 348 -15.41 -19.91 10.19
C ALA A 348 -16.46 -21.03 10.41
N GLY A 349 -17.57 -21.00 9.65
CA GLY A 349 -18.66 -21.98 9.80
C GLY A 349 -19.59 -21.70 10.99
N ASN A 350 -19.63 -20.44 11.45
CA ASN A 350 -20.45 -19.99 12.60
C ASN A 350 -21.55 -19.03 12.15
#